data_448eb7554d082d36d032420248565ee8
#
_entry.id   448eb7554d082d36d032420248565ee8
#
_cell.length_a   1.000
_cell.length_b   1.000
_cell.length_c   1.000
_cell.angle_alpha   90.00
_cell.angle_beta   90.00
_cell.angle_gamma   90.00
#
_symmetry.space_group_name_H-M   'P 1'
#
loop_
_entity.id
_entity.type
_entity.pdbx_description
1 polymer ?
#
loop_
_entity_poly.entity_id
_entity_poly.type
_entity_poly.pdbx_seq_one_letter_code
_entity_poly.pdbx_strand_id
1 'polypeptide(L)'
;MQAGKQKVIWITGASSGLGRSMALQLAKQGALVIASARSQSALDELTAQSENIRALVCDITDASGFAALGEQIAAISPHIDQAILNAGSCEYLDFPDPDWSAVRRVMEVNFFGTVNCVEFVLPLLRAGHGRRPHLVVVASQVTAAPFPRAEAYGASKAALQYFCDSLRLDLAHEQIDVSVINPGFVDTPLTRKNDFEMPFLMDVEQAARRIIAKLKARPRRYSFPLRLSLLLSLSRLAPRFWQKSVAPVKEVSSSQSPGNRS
;
A
#
# COMPACT_ATOMS: atom_id res chain seq x y z
N MET A 1 15.91 27.53 -20.19
CA MET A 1 15.34 26.49 -19.30
C MET A 1 14.65 25.47 -20.21
N GLN A 2 15.21 24.28 -20.38
CA GLN A 2 14.50 23.21 -21.08
C GLN A 2 13.26 22.89 -20.26
N ALA A 3 12.08 23.03 -20.83
CA ALA A 3 10.83 22.56 -20.23
C ALA A 3 11.00 21.06 -19.97
N GLY A 4 11.18 20.68 -18.72
CA GLY A 4 11.36 19.28 -18.34
C GLY A 4 10.12 18.51 -18.80
N LYS A 5 10.31 17.41 -19.53
CA LYS A 5 9.22 16.54 -19.98
C LYS A 5 8.36 16.17 -18.78
N GLN A 6 7.06 16.37 -18.86
CA GLN A 6 6.08 16.03 -17.84
C GLN A 6 6.27 14.57 -17.39
N LYS A 7 6.35 14.36 -16.08
CA LYS A 7 6.52 13.02 -15.50
C LYS A 7 5.21 12.26 -15.54
N VAL A 8 5.23 11.03 -16.04
CA VAL A 8 4.06 10.14 -16.10
C VAL A 8 4.10 9.18 -14.92
N ILE A 9 3.06 9.19 -14.08
CA ILE A 9 2.99 8.41 -12.86
C ILE A 9 1.71 7.56 -12.85
N TRP A 10 1.84 6.25 -12.73
CA TRP A 10 0.71 5.36 -12.52
C TRP A 10 0.51 5.06 -11.04
N ILE A 11 -0.74 5.17 -10.53
CA ILE A 11 -1.07 4.92 -9.12
C ILE A 11 -2.25 3.96 -9.04
N THR A 12 -2.06 2.81 -8.36
CA THR A 12 -3.16 1.89 -8.06
C THR A 12 -3.81 2.20 -6.71
N GLY A 13 -5.11 1.90 -6.57
CA GLY A 13 -5.87 2.23 -5.37
C GLY A 13 -6.04 3.74 -5.17
N ALA A 14 -6.19 4.48 -6.28
CA ALA A 14 -6.23 5.94 -6.27
C ALA A 14 -7.62 6.53 -5.95
N SER A 15 -8.66 5.71 -5.75
CA SER A 15 -10.02 6.19 -5.47
C SER A 15 -10.21 6.79 -4.08
N SER A 16 -9.36 6.43 -3.11
CA SER A 16 -9.51 6.87 -1.72
C SER A 16 -8.18 6.95 -0.97
N GLY A 17 -8.23 7.47 0.25
CA GLY A 17 -7.13 7.45 1.20
C GLY A 17 -5.80 7.95 0.63
N LEU A 18 -4.73 7.20 0.91
CA LEU A 18 -3.37 7.60 0.58
C LEU A 18 -3.12 7.69 -0.93
N GLY A 19 -3.67 6.76 -1.72
CA GLY A 19 -3.53 6.77 -3.18
C GLY A 19 -4.15 8.01 -3.81
N ARG A 20 -5.37 8.38 -3.37
CA ARG A 20 -6.07 9.60 -3.82
C ARG A 20 -5.29 10.86 -3.46
N SER A 21 -4.82 10.95 -2.21
CA SER A 21 -4.06 12.11 -1.77
C SER A 21 -2.73 12.25 -2.52
N MET A 22 -2.03 11.14 -2.78
CA MET A 22 -0.81 11.17 -3.61
C MET A 22 -1.11 11.60 -5.05
N ALA A 23 -2.19 11.11 -5.66
CA ALA A 23 -2.59 11.46 -7.03
C ALA A 23 -2.81 12.96 -7.17
N LEU A 24 -3.60 13.56 -6.28
CA LEU A 24 -3.87 15.01 -6.29
C LEU A 24 -2.61 15.85 -6.08
N GLN A 25 -1.77 15.47 -5.11
CA GLN A 25 -0.56 16.22 -4.81
C GLN A 25 0.48 16.14 -5.92
N LEU A 26 0.62 14.99 -6.59
CA LEU A 26 1.53 14.80 -7.73
C LEU A 26 1.02 15.53 -8.97
N ALA A 27 -0.28 15.49 -9.24
CA ALA A 27 -0.90 16.24 -10.33
C ALA A 27 -0.73 17.76 -10.13
N LYS A 28 -0.89 18.26 -8.89
CA LYS A 28 -0.62 19.66 -8.54
C LYS A 28 0.84 20.05 -8.74
N GLN A 29 1.78 19.10 -8.65
CA GLN A 29 3.21 19.33 -8.95
C GLN A 29 3.53 19.23 -10.45
N GLY A 30 2.52 19.09 -11.32
CA GLY A 30 2.65 19.06 -12.77
C GLY A 30 2.91 17.67 -13.37
N ALA A 31 2.82 16.59 -12.58
CA ALA A 31 2.89 15.24 -13.15
C ALA A 31 1.59 14.86 -13.85
N LEU A 32 1.68 14.12 -14.94
CA LEU A 32 0.54 13.40 -15.52
C LEU A 32 0.33 12.13 -14.70
N VAL A 33 -0.80 12.05 -14.00
CA VAL A 33 -1.14 10.92 -13.11
C VAL A 33 -2.18 10.04 -13.79
N ILE A 34 -1.84 8.78 -14.00
CA ILE A 34 -2.78 7.73 -14.40
C ILE A 34 -3.26 7.09 -13.09
N ALA A 35 -4.52 7.35 -12.74
CA ALA A 35 -5.13 6.91 -11.49
C ALA A 35 -6.00 5.67 -11.73
N SER A 36 -5.67 4.55 -11.09
CA SER A 36 -6.43 3.31 -11.26
C SER A 36 -7.07 2.84 -9.95
N ALA A 37 -8.31 2.40 -10.06
CA ALA A 37 -9.10 1.77 -9.00
C ALA A 37 -10.31 1.03 -9.61
N ARG A 38 -11.06 0.30 -8.79
CA ARG A 38 -12.27 -0.43 -9.23
C ARG A 38 -13.50 0.46 -9.42
N SER A 39 -13.62 1.54 -8.64
CA SER A 39 -14.78 2.41 -8.65
C SER A 39 -14.62 3.52 -9.68
N GLN A 40 -15.40 3.45 -10.77
CA GLN A 40 -15.45 4.49 -11.80
C GLN A 40 -15.90 5.83 -11.18
N SER A 41 -16.98 5.85 -10.38
CA SER A 41 -17.52 7.08 -9.80
C SER A 41 -16.49 7.83 -8.93
N ALA A 42 -15.73 7.09 -8.09
CA ALA A 42 -14.70 7.71 -7.27
C ALA A 42 -13.49 8.20 -8.08
N LEU A 43 -13.23 7.59 -9.23
CA LEU A 43 -12.21 8.06 -10.17
C LEU A 43 -12.69 9.30 -10.93
N ASP A 44 -13.97 9.40 -11.28
CA ASP A 44 -14.56 10.58 -11.93
C ASP A 44 -14.49 11.80 -11.00
N GLU A 45 -14.82 11.61 -9.71
CA GLU A 45 -14.65 12.65 -8.70
C GLU A 45 -13.18 13.10 -8.55
N LEU A 46 -12.24 12.19 -8.73
CA LEU A 46 -10.82 12.51 -8.67
C LEU A 46 -10.36 13.30 -9.90
N THR A 47 -10.76 12.90 -11.09
CA THR A 47 -10.41 13.60 -12.34
C THR A 47 -11.00 14.99 -12.43
N ALA A 48 -12.21 15.20 -11.88
CA ALA A 48 -12.84 16.52 -11.81
C ALA A 48 -11.99 17.55 -11.03
N GLN A 49 -11.02 17.11 -10.22
CA GLN A 49 -10.18 17.99 -9.41
C GLN A 49 -8.87 18.41 -10.08
N SER A 50 -8.48 17.79 -11.21
CA SER A 50 -7.23 18.14 -11.90
C SER A 50 -7.20 17.61 -13.32
N GLU A 51 -6.89 18.50 -14.27
CA GLU A 51 -6.65 18.16 -15.68
C GLU A 51 -5.42 17.26 -15.90
N ASN A 52 -4.54 17.14 -14.91
CA ASN A 52 -3.37 16.29 -14.96
C ASN A 52 -3.64 14.85 -14.48
N ILE A 53 -4.91 14.48 -14.24
CA ILE A 53 -5.27 13.13 -13.85
C ILE A 53 -6.07 12.46 -14.97
N ARG A 54 -5.71 11.22 -15.27
CA ARG A 54 -6.44 10.30 -16.16
C ARG A 54 -6.91 9.12 -15.35
N ALA A 55 -8.20 8.83 -15.38
CA ALA A 55 -8.80 7.69 -14.69
C ALA A 55 -8.84 6.47 -15.58
N LEU A 56 -8.39 5.33 -15.06
CA LEU A 56 -8.52 4.04 -15.71
C LEU A 56 -9.03 3.02 -14.70
N VAL A 57 -10.19 2.43 -14.95
CA VAL A 57 -10.73 1.37 -14.10
C VAL A 57 -9.84 0.13 -14.19
N CYS A 58 -9.45 -0.39 -13.03
CA CYS A 58 -8.63 -1.58 -12.97
C CYS A 58 -8.91 -2.34 -11.65
N ASP A 59 -9.25 -3.62 -11.76
CA ASP A 59 -9.12 -4.57 -10.65
C ASP A 59 -7.76 -5.25 -10.77
N ILE A 60 -6.89 -5.01 -9.81
CA ILE A 60 -5.52 -5.58 -9.83
C ILE A 60 -5.50 -7.10 -9.64
N THR A 61 -6.60 -7.72 -9.21
CA THR A 61 -6.73 -9.17 -9.07
C THR A 61 -7.17 -9.86 -10.35
N ASP A 62 -7.69 -9.10 -11.32
CA ASP A 62 -8.07 -9.62 -12.63
C ASP A 62 -6.92 -9.45 -13.65
N ALA A 63 -6.12 -10.49 -13.78
CA ALA A 63 -5.01 -10.50 -14.73
C ALA A 63 -5.45 -10.33 -16.20
N SER A 64 -6.68 -10.73 -16.54
CA SER A 64 -7.22 -10.64 -17.92
C SER A 64 -7.48 -9.18 -18.33
N GLY A 65 -7.78 -8.32 -17.38
CA GLY A 65 -8.05 -6.89 -17.62
C GLY A 65 -6.82 -6.06 -18.00
N PHE A 66 -5.60 -6.57 -17.75
CA PHE A 66 -4.38 -5.78 -18.00
C PHE A 66 -4.07 -5.52 -19.47
N ALA A 67 -4.50 -6.39 -20.37
CA ALA A 67 -4.32 -6.16 -21.82
C ALA A 67 -5.06 -4.88 -22.26
N ALA A 68 -6.35 -4.77 -21.91
CA ALA A 68 -7.15 -3.57 -22.22
C ALA A 68 -6.62 -2.32 -21.46
N LEU A 69 -6.16 -2.48 -20.24
CA LEU A 69 -5.50 -1.38 -19.50
C LEU A 69 -4.25 -0.89 -20.22
N GLY A 70 -3.46 -1.80 -20.80
CA GLY A 70 -2.26 -1.48 -21.56
C GLY A 70 -2.55 -0.62 -22.79
N GLU A 71 -3.58 -0.96 -23.56
CA GLU A 71 -4.03 -0.16 -24.71
C GLU A 71 -4.45 1.25 -24.29
N GLN A 72 -5.20 1.37 -23.19
CA GLN A 72 -5.64 2.66 -22.66
C GLN A 72 -4.45 3.50 -22.17
N ILE A 73 -3.47 2.90 -21.49
CA ILE A 73 -2.25 3.60 -21.05
C ILE A 73 -1.43 4.04 -22.27
N ALA A 74 -1.27 3.19 -23.28
CA ALA A 74 -0.52 3.51 -24.49
C ALA A 74 -1.13 4.71 -25.27
N ALA A 75 -2.45 4.87 -25.22
CA ALA A 75 -3.12 6.04 -25.79
C ALA A 75 -2.82 7.34 -25.00
N ILE A 76 -2.42 7.25 -23.75
CA ILE A 76 -2.07 8.39 -22.89
C ILE A 76 -0.56 8.67 -22.96
N SER A 77 0.26 7.63 -22.82
CA SER A 77 1.72 7.72 -22.83
C SER A 77 2.36 6.38 -23.23
N PRO A 78 3.42 6.41 -24.05
CA PRO A 78 4.13 5.19 -24.43
C PRO A 78 5.02 4.62 -23.30
N HIS A 79 5.14 5.31 -22.16
CA HIS A 79 5.98 4.90 -21.02
C HIS A 79 5.41 5.39 -19.71
N ILE A 80 5.90 4.82 -18.62
CA ILE A 80 5.66 5.25 -17.25
C ILE A 80 7.02 5.58 -16.60
N ASP A 81 7.15 6.76 -16.01
CA ASP A 81 8.34 7.17 -15.27
C ASP A 81 8.34 6.63 -13.82
N GLN A 82 7.15 6.49 -13.22
CA GLN A 82 7.00 5.97 -11.87
C GLN A 82 5.67 5.23 -11.71
N ALA A 83 5.73 4.04 -11.14
CA ALA A 83 4.55 3.29 -10.72
C ALA A 83 4.47 3.28 -9.19
N ILE A 84 3.32 3.64 -8.62
CA ILE A 84 3.05 3.61 -7.18
C ILE A 84 1.94 2.58 -6.94
N LEU A 85 2.34 1.37 -6.57
CA LEU A 85 1.45 0.26 -6.29
C LEU A 85 0.97 0.37 -4.84
N ASN A 86 -0.19 1.00 -4.68
CA ASN A 86 -0.74 1.37 -3.37
C ASN A 86 -2.03 0.60 -3.04
N ALA A 87 -2.70 0.01 -4.02
CA ALA A 87 -3.92 -0.77 -3.78
C ALA A 87 -3.69 -1.85 -2.71
N GLY A 88 -4.69 -2.03 -1.84
CA GLY A 88 -4.60 -3.01 -0.78
C GLY A 88 -5.88 -3.09 0.04
N SER A 89 -6.03 -4.20 0.75
CA SER A 89 -7.12 -4.49 1.69
C SER A 89 -6.57 -4.93 3.04
N CYS A 90 -7.40 -4.86 4.05
CA CYS A 90 -7.14 -5.41 5.37
C CYS A 90 -8.41 -6.05 5.89
N GLU A 91 -8.31 -7.30 6.29
CA GLU A 91 -9.34 -8.04 7.01
C GLU A 91 -8.67 -8.66 8.24
N TYR A 92 -9.40 -8.74 9.34
CA TYR A 92 -8.92 -9.27 10.60
C TYR A 92 -9.41 -10.70 10.82
N LEU A 93 -8.61 -11.50 11.52
CA LEU A 93 -9.03 -12.82 12.01
C LEU A 93 -9.48 -12.69 13.46
N ASP A 94 -10.77 -12.84 13.70
CA ASP A 94 -11.37 -12.71 15.02
C ASP A 94 -11.54 -14.07 15.67
N PHE A 95 -10.68 -14.37 16.65
CA PHE A 95 -10.75 -15.61 17.40
C PHE A 95 -11.83 -15.55 18.50
N PRO A 96 -12.51 -16.68 18.85
CA PRO A 96 -12.10 -18.07 18.55
C PRO A 96 -12.60 -18.64 17.21
N ASP A 97 -13.44 -17.94 16.45
CA ASP A 97 -14.03 -18.45 15.21
C ASP A 97 -13.68 -17.55 13.99
N PRO A 98 -12.43 -17.56 13.51
CA PRO A 98 -11.97 -16.68 12.45
C PRO A 98 -12.43 -17.15 11.08
N ASP A 99 -12.77 -16.19 10.19
CA ASP A 99 -12.95 -16.45 8.77
C ASP A 99 -11.60 -16.67 8.06
N TRP A 100 -11.17 -17.93 7.96
CA TRP A 100 -9.93 -18.30 7.28
C TRP A 100 -9.89 -17.91 5.81
N SER A 101 -11.03 -17.70 5.15
CA SER A 101 -11.08 -17.26 3.75
C SER A 101 -10.54 -15.82 3.57
N ALA A 102 -10.57 -15.01 4.63
CA ALA A 102 -9.98 -13.67 4.64
C ALA A 102 -8.47 -13.69 4.32
N VAL A 103 -7.76 -14.75 4.73
CA VAL A 103 -6.33 -14.90 4.40
C VAL A 103 -6.12 -14.92 2.89
N ARG A 104 -6.94 -15.71 2.17
CA ARG A 104 -6.86 -15.79 0.70
C ARG A 104 -7.24 -14.46 0.05
N ARG A 105 -8.35 -13.84 0.47
CA ARG A 105 -8.78 -12.54 -0.10
C ARG A 105 -7.74 -11.45 0.10
N VAL A 106 -7.14 -11.36 1.28
CA VAL A 106 -6.11 -10.34 1.57
C VAL A 106 -4.83 -10.62 0.79
N MET A 107 -4.40 -11.89 0.69
CA MET A 107 -3.24 -12.27 -0.13
C MET A 107 -3.48 -11.99 -1.62
N GLU A 108 -4.68 -12.28 -2.12
CA GLU A 108 -5.05 -12.04 -3.51
C GLU A 108 -4.92 -10.55 -3.87
N VAL A 109 -5.49 -9.68 -3.07
CA VAL A 109 -5.41 -8.23 -3.32
C VAL A 109 -4.01 -7.69 -3.08
N ASN A 110 -3.43 -7.95 -1.89
CA ASN A 110 -2.21 -7.27 -1.48
C ASN A 110 -0.96 -7.80 -2.17
N PHE A 111 -0.86 -9.13 -2.33
CA PHE A 111 0.33 -9.76 -2.88
C PHE A 111 0.16 -10.06 -4.37
N PHE A 112 -0.75 -10.95 -4.74
CA PHE A 112 -0.90 -11.37 -6.13
C PHE A 112 -1.33 -10.21 -7.04
N GLY A 113 -2.28 -9.38 -6.61
CA GLY A 113 -2.66 -8.18 -7.36
C GLY A 113 -1.49 -7.20 -7.56
N THR A 114 -0.61 -7.06 -6.55
CA THR A 114 0.62 -6.26 -6.72
C THR A 114 1.60 -6.93 -7.68
N VAL A 115 1.75 -8.25 -7.66
CA VAL A 115 2.59 -9.00 -8.61
C VAL A 115 2.08 -8.81 -10.04
N ASN A 116 0.78 -8.93 -10.28
CA ASN A 116 0.16 -8.64 -11.58
C ASN A 116 0.50 -7.22 -12.07
N CYS A 117 0.39 -6.24 -11.16
CA CYS A 117 0.76 -4.86 -11.50
C CYS A 117 2.25 -4.70 -11.83
N VAL A 118 3.15 -5.42 -11.14
CA VAL A 118 4.59 -5.41 -11.43
C VAL A 118 4.87 -6.01 -12.80
N GLU A 119 4.32 -7.17 -13.09
CA GLU A 119 4.45 -7.83 -14.40
C GLU A 119 4.00 -6.91 -15.53
N PHE A 120 2.83 -6.32 -15.36
CA PHE A 120 2.25 -5.39 -16.33
C PHE A 120 3.07 -4.13 -16.55
N VAL A 121 3.56 -3.50 -15.47
CA VAL A 121 4.20 -2.17 -15.58
C VAL A 121 5.67 -2.21 -15.97
N LEU A 122 6.37 -3.31 -15.77
CA LEU A 122 7.80 -3.42 -16.08
C LEU A 122 8.14 -3.07 -17.53
N PRO A 123 7.44 -3.55 -18.58
CA PRO A 123 7.68 -3.13 -19.95
C PRO A 123 7.51 -1.62 -20.16
N LEU A 124 6.51 -1.00 -19.51
CA LEU A 124 6.24 0.44 -19.60
C LEU A 124 7.30 1.28 -18.88
N LEU A 125 7.84 0.78 -17.78
CA LEU A 125 8.99 1.39 -17.09
C LEU A 125 10.25 1.32 -17.97
N ARG A 126 10.52 0.17 -18.60
CA ARG A 126 11.63 -0.02 -19.54
C ARG A 126 11.54 0.91 -20.76
N ALA A 127 10.33 1.16 -21.24
CA ALA A 127 10.11 2.06 -22.38
C ALA A 127 10.51 3.53 -22.08
N GLY A 128 10.65 3.90 -20.82
CA GLY A 128 11.11 5.22 -20.37
C GLY A 128 12.62 5.43 -20.46
N HIS A 129 13.28 4.96 -21.50
CA HIS A 129 14.75 5.04 -21.67
C HIS A 129 15.35 6.40 -21.31
N GLY A 130 16.43 6.38 -20.53
CA GLY A 130 17.17 7.57 -20.08
C GLY A 130 16.51 8.35 -18.93
N ARG A 131 15.38 7.88 -18.39
CA ARG A 131 14.60 8.57 -17.35
C ARG A 131 14.77 8.00 -15.93
N ARG A 132 15.51 6.89 -15.77
CA ARG A 132 15.68 6.17 -14.52
C ARG A 132 14.32 5.88 -13.87
N PRO A 133 13.58 4.88 -14.34
CA PRO A 133 12.23 4.58 -13.87
C PRO A 133 12.20 4.18 -12.40
N HIS A 134 11.01 4.28 -11.77
CA HIS A 134 10.88 4.03 -10.34
C HIS A 134 9.62 3.22 -10.01
N LEU A 135 9.80 2.02 -9.51
CA LEU A 135 8.75 1.18 -8.95
C LEU A 135 8.64 1.44 -7.45
N VAL A 136 7.47 1.80 -6.98
CA VAL A 136 7.16 2.07 -5.57
C VAL A 136 6.04 1.15 -5.11
N VAL A 137 6.26 0.41 -4.04
CA VAL A 137 5.25 -0.49 -3.45
C VAL A 137 4.92 -0.03 -2.04
N VAL A 138 3.63 0.16 -1.76
CA VAL A 138 3.15 0.55 -0.43
C VAL A 138 2.86 -0.72 0.38
N ALA A 139 3.76 -0.99 1.32
CA ALA A 139 3.63 -2.06 2.31
C ALA A 139 3.05 -1.50 3.64
N SER A 140 3.61 -1.83 4.80
CA SER A 140 3.16 -1.34 6.10
C SER A 140 4.22 -1.56 7.18
N GLN A 141 4.19 -0.77 8.25
CA GLN A 141 4.96 -1.04 9.46
C GLN A 141 4.46 -2.27 10.26
N VAL A 142 3.30 -2.82 9.93
CA VAL A 142 2.80 -4.07 10.53
C VAL A 142 3.83 -5.22 10.44
N THR A 143 4.70 -5.17 9.43
CA THR A 143 5.76 -6.17 9.21
C THR A 143 6.93 -6.05 10.20
N ALA A 144 6.99 -5.00 10.99
CA ALA A 144 8.08 -4.79 11.94
C ALA A 144 7.92 -5.61 13.23
N ALA A 145 6.66 -5.92 13.62
CA ALA A 145 6.33 -6.73 14.79
C ALA A 145 5.01 -7.47 14.55
N PRO A 146 4.77 -8.64 15.18
CA PRO A 146 3.48 -9.31 15.11
C PRO A 146 2.42 -8.55 15.90
N PHE A 147 1.21 -8.48 15.33
CA PHE A 147 0.03 -7.90 15.97
C PHE A 147 -1.11 -8.91 15.99
N PRO A 148 -1.93 -8.93 17.03
CA PRO A 148 -3.14 -9.74 17.05
C PRO A 148 -4.06 -9.40 15.87
N ARG A 149 -4.80 -10.39 15.38
CA ARG A 149 -5.79 -10.26 14.31
C ARG A 149 -5.22 -9.87 12.93
N ALA A 150 -3.91 -9.56 12.84
CA ALA A 150 -3.27 -9.06 11.62
C ALA A 150 -2.54 -10.15 10.82
N GLU A 151 -2.85 -11.43 11.04
CA GLU A 151 -2.15 -12.58 10.42
C GLU A 151 -2.15 -12.47 8.90
N ALA A 152 -3.34 -12.28 8.30
CA ALA A 152 -3.49 -12.16 6.85
C ALA A 152 -2.80 -10.91 6.30
N TYR A 153 -3.08 -9.76 6.91
CA TYR A 153 -2.54 -8.48 6.48
C TYR A 153 -1.03 -8.41 6.67
N GLY A 154 -0.54 -8.78 7.86
CA GLY A 154 0.89 -8.80 8.17
C GLY A 154 1.68 -9.72 7.25
N ALA A 155 1.18 -10.96 7.01
CA ALA A 155 1.80 -11.90 6.11
C ALA A 155 1.86 -11.37 4.67
N SER A 156 0.76 -10.78 4.15
CA SER A 156 0.72 -10.23 2.80
C SER A 156 1.73 -9.09 2.60
N LYS A 157 1.84 -8.19 3.59
CA LYS A 157 2.79 -7.07 3.54
C LYS A 157 4.24 -7.52 3.76
N ALA A 158 4.48 -8.58 4.52
CA ALA A 158 5.81 -9.19 4.65
C ALA A 158 6.25 -9.86 3.34
N ALA A 159 5.35 -10.59 2.68
CA ALA A 159 5.60 -11.18 1.36
C ALA A 159 6.00 -10.11 0.33
N LEU A 160 5.29 -8.97 0.30
CA LEU A 160 5.63 -7.84 -0.57
C LEU A 160 7.02 -7.28 -0.29
N GLN A 161 7.43 -7.17 0.97
CA GLN A 161 8.76 -6.64 1.31
C GLN A 161 9.86 -7.56 0.78
N TYR A 162 9.71 -8.87 1.01
CA TYR A 162 10.67 -9.85 0.51
C TYR A 162 10.73 -9.85 -1.02
N PHE A 163 9.56 -9.88 -1.67
CA PHE A 163 9.44 -9.83 -3.14
C PHE A 163 10.14 -8.59 -3.72
N CYS A 164 9.89 -7.41 -3.17
CA CYS A 164 10.51 -6.17 -3.62
C CYS A 164 12.02 -6.12 -3.37
N ASP A 165 12.50 -6.72 -2.29
CA ASP A 165 13.95 -6.76 -2.01
C ASP A 165 14.68 -7.66 -3.02
N SER A 166 14.11 -8.82 -3.39
CA SER A 166 14.64 -9.69 -4.45
C SER A 166 14.56 -9.00 -5.82
N LEU A 167 13.39 -8.46 -6.16
CA LEU A 167 13.17 -7.77 -7.43
C LEU A 167 14.15 -6.59 -7.64
N ARG A 168 14.51 -5.89 -6.57
CA ARG A 168 15.49 -4.80 -6.61
C ARG A 168 16.86 -5.28 -7.04
N LEU A 169 17.26 -6.49 -6.65
CA LEU A 169 18.55 -7.09 -7.05
C LEU A 169 18.52 -7.39 -8.54
N ASP A 170 17.45 -7.99 -9.02
CA ASP A 170 17.31 -8.39 -10.42
C ASP A 170 17.21 -7.17 -11.37
N LEU A 171 16.52 -6.11 -10.96
CA LEU A 171 16.33 -4.90 -11.77
C LEU A 171 17.48 -3.88 -11.68
N ALA A 172 18.48 -4.14 -10.83
CA ALA A 172 19.59 -3.19 -10.63
C ALA A 172 20.38 -2.89 -11.92
N HIS A 173 20.59 -3.90 -12.77
CA HIS A 173 21.29 -3.74 -14.05
C HIS A 173 20.45 -2.97 -15.10
N GLU A 174 19.12 -2.95 -14.94
CA GLU A 174 18.21 -2.20 -15.79
C GLU A 174 18.05 -0.73 -15.33
N GLN A 175 18.70 -0.34 -14.24
CA GLN A 175 18.58 0.97 -13.60
C GLN A 175 17.14 1.35 -13.19
N ILE A 176 16.30 0.35 -12.91
CA ILE A 176 14.96 0.55 -12.36
C ILE A 176 15.06 0.56 -10.84
N ASP A 177 14.77 1.71 -10.23
CA ASP A 177 14.76 1.81 -8.77
C ASP A 177 13.49 1.15 -8.20
N VAL A 178 13.66 0.41 -7.10
CA VAL A 178 12.54 -0.21 -6.38
C VAL A 178 12.52 0.28 -4.94
N SER A 179 11.44 0.96 -4.56
CA SER A 179 11.22 1.47 -3.19
C SER A 179 10.06 0.79 -2.51
N VAL A 180 10.23 0.45 -1.23
CA VAL A 180 9.14 -0.02 -0.36
C VAL A 180 8.83 1.06 0.67
N ILE A 181 7.57 1.48 0.70
CA ILE A 181 7.06 2.45 1.65
C ILE A 181 6.28 1.71 2.73
N ASN A 182 6.64 1.95 3.98
CA ASN A 182 5.99 1.36 5.14
C ASN A 182 5.33 2.44 6.01
N PRO A 183 4.09 2.85 5.71
CA PRO A 183 3.35 3.73 6.59
C PRO A 183 3.04 3.04 7.91
N GLY A 184 2.96 3.83 9.00
CA GLY A 184 2.24 3.42 10.20
C GLY A 184 0.74 3.65 10.03
N PHE A 185 0.07 4.06 11.10
CA PHE A 185 -1.36 4.37 11.04
C PHE A 185 -1.57 5.71 10.32
N VAL A 186 -2.37 5.67 9.26
CA VAL A 186 -2.78 6.83 8.48
C VAL A 186 -4.30 6.88 8.45
N ASP A 187 -4.90 8.02 8.73
CA ASP A 187 -6.35 8.18 8.73
C ASP A 187 -6.92 8.03 7.31
N THR A 188 -7.45 6.87 7.02
CA THR A 188 -7.99 6.47 5.73
C THR A 188 -9.26 5.63 5.94
N PRO A 189 -10.11 5.44 4.92
CA PRO A 189 -11.24 4.53 5.03
C PRO A 189 -10.87 3.11 5.45
N LEU A 190 -9.62 2.67 5.15
CA LEU A 190 -9.13 1.36 5.55
C LEU A 190 -8.90 1.28 7.07
N THR A 191 -8.26 2.28 7.66
CA THR A 191 -7.91 2.31 9.09
C THR A 191 -9.06 2.75 9.99
N ARG A 192 -10.06 3.48 9.47
CA ARG A 192 -11.27 3.84 10.22
C ARG A 192 -12.15 2.66 10.62
N LYS A 193 -11.88 1.47 10.05
CA LYS A 193 -12.54 0.21 10.44
C LYS A 193 -11.90 -0.43 11.68
N ASN A 194 -10.77 0.10 12.15
CA ASN A 194 -10.08 -0.41 13.32
C ASN A 194 -10.83 -0.06 14.60
N ASP A 195 -10.94 -1.01 15.50
CA ASP A 195 -11.58 -0.93 16.81
C ASP A 195 -10.58 -0.87 17.96
N PHE A 196 -9.33 -0.53 17.67
CA PHE A 196 -8.23 -0.43 18.63
C PHE A 196 -7.49 0.91 18.50
N GLU A 197 -6.75 1.27 19.54
CA GLU A 197 -5.95 2.48 19.54
C GLU A 197 -4.85 2.45 18.47
N MET A 198 -4.74 3.53 17.71
CA MET A 198 -3.75 3.70 16.66
C MET A 198 -2.70 4.75 17.09
N PRO A 199 -1.63 4.35 17.77
CA PRO A 199 -0.62 5.30 18.23
C PRO A 199 0.04 6.01 17.05
N PHE A 200 0.22 7.32 17.20
CA PHE A 200 0.83 8.18 16.17
C PHE A 200 0.05 8.21 14.85
N LEU A 201 -1.29 8.10 14.92
CA LEU A 201 -2.17 8.26 13.76
C LEU A 201 -1.82 9.56 13.01
N MET A 202 -1.65 9.45 11.71
CA MET A 202 -1.25 10.56 10.86
C MET A 202 -2.36 10.92 9.90
N ASP A 203 -2.54 12.21 9.68
CA ASP A 203 -3.38 12.73 8.61
C ASP A 203 -2.91 12.25 7.23
N VAL A 204 -3.88 11.91 6.36
CA VAL A 204 -3.61 11.30 5.05
C VAL A 204 -2.84 12.23 4.11
N GLU A 205 -3.12 13.52 4.15
CA GLU A 205 -2.44 14.49 3.30
C GLU A 205 -1.00 14.71 3.75
N GLN A 206 -0.77 14.73 5.07
CA GLN A 206 0.57 14.80 5.63
C GLN A 206 1.38 13.54 5.28
N ALA A 207 0.76 12.37 5.36
CA ALA A 207 1.41 11.10 4.98
C ALA A 207 1.79 11.08 3.50
N ALA A 208 0.88 11.49 2.62
CA ALA A 208 1.15 11.61 1.18
C ALA A 208 2.30 12.59 0.88
N ARG A 209 2.29 13.78 1.50
CA ARG A 209 3.38 14.77 1.36
C ARG A 209 4.74 14.18 1.75
N ARG A 210 4.79 13.44 2.87
CA ARG A 210 6.04 12.80 3.34
C ARG A 210 6.53 11.75 2.36
N ILE A 211 5.64 10.91 1.82
CA ILE A 211 5.99 9.91 0.82
C ILE A 211 6.56 10.59 -0.42
N ILE A 212 5.82 11.53 -1.02
CA ILE A 212 6.23 12.22 -2.24
C ILE A 212 7.59 12.91 -2.09
N ALA A 213 7.80 13.60 -0.97
CA ALA A 213 9.08 14.23 -0.68
C ALA A 213 10.22 13.21 -0.58
N LYS A 214 9.98 12.08 0.09
CA LYS A 214 11.01 11.04 0.29
C LYS A 214 11.32 10.26 -0.98
N LEU A 215 10.33 10.06 -1.86
CA LEU A 215 10.51 9.35 -3.14
C LEU A 215 11.49 10.05 -4.09
N LYS A 216 11.74 11.36 -3.91
CA LYS A 216 12.78 12.09 -4.67
C LYS A 216 14.19 11.51 -4.43
N ALA A 217 14.45 11.02 -3.21
CA ALA A 217 15.72 10.39 -2.84
C ALA A 217 15.78 8.88 -3.18
N ARG A 218 14.70 8.30 -3.72
CA ARG A 218 14.61 6.89 -4.14
C ARG A 218 15.11 5.89 -3.08
N PRO A 219 14.56 5.95 -1.84
CA PRO A 219 15.02 5.10 -0.76
C PRO A 219 14.68 3.64 -1.04
N ARG A 220 15.54 2.71 -0.62
CA ARG A 220 15.22 1.28 -0.66
C ARG A 220 13.98 0.96 0.17
N ARG A 221 13.93 1.52 1.40
CA ARG A 221 12.79 1.43 2.32
C ARG A 221 12.58 2.78 3.01
N TYR A 222 11.32 3.12 3.24
CA TYR A 222 10.95 4.28 4.02
C TYR A 222 9.80 3.94 4.97
N SER A 223 10.11 3.90 6.26
CA SER A 223 9.14 3.67 7.34
C SER A 223 8.88 4.98 8.07
N PHE A 224 7.63 5.32 8.33
CA PHE A 224 7.23 6.52 9.04
C PHE A 224 5.88 6.32 9.78
N PRO A 225 5.62 7.02 10.90
CA PRO A 225 6.52 7.95 11.59
C PRO A 225 7.66 7.23 12.31
N LEU A 226 8.80 7.93 12.49
CA LEU A 226 9.98 7.35 13.14
C LEU A 226 9.71 6.87 14.57
N ARG A 227 8.84 7.56 15.31
CA ARG A 227 8.48 7.18 16.69
C ARG A 227 7.89 5.77 16.72
N LEU A 228 6.97 5.46 15.82
CA LEU A 228 6.41 4.10 15.70
C LEU A 228 7.48 3.11 15.25
N SER A 229 8.33 3.47 14.30
CA SER A 229 9.42 2.61 13.83
C SER A 229 10.39 2.24 14.96
N LEU A 230 10.74 3.19 15.82
CA LEU A 230 11.59 2.94 16.98
C LEU A 230 10.90 2.01 17.99
N LEU A 231 9.63 2.27 18.31
CA LEU A 231 8.83 1.42 19.21
C LEU A 231 8.78 -0.02 18.70
N LEU A 232 8.46 -0.21 17.42
CA LEU A 232 8.39 -1.54 16.82
C LEU A 232 9.77 -2.20 16.68
N SER A 233 10.85 -1.44 16.55
CA SER A 233 12.20 -2.00 16.56
C SER A 233 12.60 -2.55 17.92
N LEU A 234 12.15 -1.92 19.02
CA LEU A 234 12.38 -2.41 20.38
C LEU A 234 11.67 -3.75 20.64
N SER A 235 10.53 -4.02 19.99
CA SER A 235 9.82 -5.28 20.11
C SER A 235 10.67 -6.49 19.71
N ARG A 236 11.62 -6.29 18.77
CA ARG A 236 12.55 -7.33 18.32
C ARG A 236 13.61 -7.66 19.37
N LEU A 237 13.96 -6.70 20.22
CA LEU A 237 14.92 -6.90 21.32
C LEU A 237 14.27 -7.58 22.53
N ALA A 238 12.98 -7.39 22.73
CA ALA A 238 12.22 -7.95 23.84
C ALA A 238 10.92 -8.63 23.37
N PRO A 239 10.97 -9.70 22.56
CA PRO A 239 9.78 -10.28 21.92
C PRO A 239 8.76 -10.82 22.91
N ARG A 240 9.20 -11.38 24.05
CA ARG A 240 8.28 -11.86 25.11
C ARG A 240 7.52 -10.72 25.78
N PHE A 241 8.17 -9.58 25.98
CA PHE A 241 7.52 -8.40 26.53
C PHE A 241 6.49 -7.85 25.54
N TRP A 242 6.86 -7.74 24.27
CA TRP A 242 5.95 -7.31 23.20
C TRP A 242 4.70 -8.19 23.16
N GLN A 243 4.88 -9.52 23.09
CA GLN A 243 3.76 -10.46 23.06
C GLN A 243 2.81 -10.28 24.25
N LYS A 244 3.34 -10.08 25.46
CA LYS A 244 2.51 -9.82 26.65
C LYS A 244 1.76 -8.49 26.56
N SER A 245 2.37 -7.46 25.97
CA SER A 245 1.78 -6.11 25.88
C SER A 245 0.66 -5.99 24.84
N VAL A 246 0.71 -6.80 23.77
CA VAL A 246 -0.28 -6.75 22.68
C VAL A 246 -1.25 -7.93 22.69
N ALA A 247 -1.02 -8.95 23.54
CA ALA A 247 -1.92 -10.09 23.65
C ALA A 247 -3.32 -9.63 24.12
N PRO A 248 -4.40 -10.13 23.50
CA PRO A 248 -5.75 -9.84 23.97
C PRO A 248 -5.91 -10.24 25.43
N VAL A 249 -6.46 -9.35 26.25
CA VAL A 249 -6.81 -9.68 27.62
C VAL A 249 -7.98 -10.66 27.57
N LYS A 250 -7.83 -11.86 28.16
CA LYS A 250 -8.95 -12.77 28.33
C LYS A 250 -9.96 -12.11 29.28
N GLU A 251 -11.11 -11.71 28.77
CA GLU A 251 -12.25 -11.47 29.63
C GLU A 251 -12.59 -12.80 30.32
N VAL A 252 -12.31 -12.87 31.61
CA VAL A 252 -12.79 -13.97 32.47
C VAL A 252 -14.30 -13.77 32.56
N SER A 253 -15.05 -14.54 31.77
CA SER A 253 -16.51 -14.58 31.88
C SER A 253 -16.84 -15.14 33.27
N SER A 254 -17.11 -14.24 34.21
CA SER A 254 -17.71 -14.56 35.50
C SER A 254 -19.20 -14.87 35.33
N SER A 255 -19.51 -16.06 34.85
CA SER A 255 -20.89 -16.56 34.83
C SER A 255 -20.91 -18.06 35.04
N GLN A 256 -20.60 -18.47 36.27
CA GLN A 256 -21.17 -19.68 36.87
C GLN A 256 -21.50 -19.38 38.34
N SER A 257 -22.69 -18.85 38.58
CA SER A 257 -23.34 -18.98 39.87
C SER A 257 -23.74 -20.44 40.02
N PRO A 258 -23.34 -21.14 41.08
CA PRO A 258 -23.84 -22.49 41.32
C PRO A 258 -25.30 -22.39 41.73
N GLY A 259 -26.17 -22.94 40.86
CA GLY A 259 -27.58 -23.11 41.17
C GLY A 259 -27.78 -23.87 42.47
N ASN A 260 -28.46 -23.22 43.38
CA ASN A 260 -28.95 -23.74 44.65
C ASN A 260 -29.85 -24.93 44.36
N ARG A 261 -29.44 -26.11 44.86
CA ARG A 261 -30.34 -27.28 44.99
C ARG A 261 -30.94 -27.22 46.36
N SER A 262 -32.21 -27.00 46.44
CA SER A 262 -33.10 -27.37 47.54
C SER A 262 -34.30 -28.12 47.00
#